data_449ec076977d7f27252cebb65ffbf772
#
_entry.id   449ec076977d7f27252cebb65ffbf772
#
_cell.length_a   1.000
_cell.length_b   1.000
_cell.length_c   1.000
_cell.angle_alpha   90.00
_cell.angle_beta   90.00
_cell.angle_gamma   90.00
#
_symmetry.space_group_name_H-M   'P 1'
#
loop_
_entity.id
_entity.type
_entity.pdbx_description
1 polymer ?
#
loop_
_entity_poly.entity_id
_entity_poly.type
_entity_poly.pdbx_seq_one_letter_code
_entity_poly.pdbx_strand_id
1 'polypeptide(L)'
;AYRPPLGYYLQIFHYLCHQILTRRDEPADFTGFTDYTKEIMIIWNPWHGCHKVSEGCAHCYMYFLDSRRGLDTSHVFRTENFRMPVQRGRDGRFKLPSGMTLYVGLSTDFFVEEADPWRDEAWRIIRQRPDIFFRLLTKRPQRFAECLPKDWGDGYDNVMLSVTTENQTRADERLPILLRTPAKHRGFMAAPYIGPVDAAQYLQTELIEEVLCGGENYDGARPCHYEWVKLLSEQCRKYDVTFDFIETGTVFVKDGKTYRIPDKRTQSLQAFRSGLSFQGRKVPRRLRMPEGTLFGTDIITPEPFFREHCDTCGSRMTCNGCSNCGACDSTEKQE
;
A
#
# COMPACT_ATOMS: atom_id res chain seq x y z
N ALA A 1 -28.67 -15.63 -5.45
CA ALA A 1 -28.05 -14.50 -4.76
C ALA A 1 -27.03 -15.02 -3.75
N TYR A 2 -25.80 -15.15 -4.18
CA TYR A 2 -24.67 -15.67 -3.38
C TYR A 2 -24.09 -14.52 -2.55
N ARG A 3 -23.97 -14.70 -1.24
CA ARG A 3 -23.30 -13.77 -0.32
C ARG A 3 -21.93 -14.33 -0.01
N PRO A 4 -20.82 -13.64 -0.29
CA PRO A 4 -19.52 -14.04 0.23
C PRO A 4 -19.34 -13.62 1.70
N PRO A 5 -18.71 -14.44 2.54
CA PRO A 5 -18.40 -14.12 3.92
C PRO A 5 -17.28 -13.08 4.04
N LEU A 6 -17.26 -12.34 5.16
CA LEU A 6 -16.38 -11.21 5.50
C LEU A 6 -14.85 -11.49 5.44
N GLY A 7 -14.42 -12.73 5.22
CA GLY A 7 -13.00 -13.13 5.14
C GLY A 7 -12.29 -12.84 3.81
N TYR A 8 -12.94 -12.18 2.85
CA TYR A 8 -12.50 -12.13 1.44
C TYR A 8 -11.51 -11.00 1.10
N TYR A 9 -11.14 -10.14 2.01
CA TYR A 9 -10.39 -8.90 1.70
C TYR A 9 -8.90 -8.93 2.06
N LEU A 10 -8.39 -10.06 2.55
CA LEU A 10 -7.03 -10.21 3.11
C LEU A 10 -5.92 -10.42 2.09
N GLN A 11 -6.20 -10.43 0.80
CA GLN A 11 -5.22 -10.85 -0.21
C GLN A 11 -5.11 -9.92 -1.41
N ILE A 12 -5.39 -8.64 -1.32
CA ILE A 12 -5.62 -7.87 -2.54
C ILE A 12 -4.33 -7.40 -3.21
N PHE A 13 -3.20 -7.21 -2.54
CA PHE A 13 -1.93 -7.27 -3.29
C PHE A 13 -1.62 -8.72 -3.72
N HIS A 14 -1.98 -9.71 -2.94
CA HIS A 14 -1.99 -11.12 -3.33
C HIS A 14 -3.20 -11.47 -4.23
N TYR A 15 -4.34 -10.88 -4.02
CA TYR A 15 -5.63 -11.24 -4.60
C TYR A 15 -5.86 -10.68 -6.01
N LEU A 16 -5.37 -9.48 -6.33
CA LEU A 16 -5.37 -9.01 -7.72
C LEU A 16 -4.54 -9.92 -8.64
N CYS A 17 -3.58 -10.65 -8.08
CA CYS A 17 -2.78 -11.61 -8.82
C CYS A 17 -3.33 -13.04 -8.81
N HIS A 18 -4.07 -13.46 -7.78
CA HIS A 18 -4.49 -14.86 -7.61
C HIS A 18 -5.83 -15.19 -8.29
N GLN A 19 -6.74 -14.25 -8.48
CA GLN A 19 -8.05 -14.52 -9.13
C GLN A 19 -7.97 -14.89 -10.60
N ILE A 20 -6.80 -14.76 -11.24
CA ILE A 20 -6.63 -15.06 -12.66
C ILE A 20 -6.34 -16.55 -12.92
N LEU A 21 -5.92 -17.33 -11.93
CA LEU A 21 -5.35 -18.66 -12.15
C LEU A 21 -6.12 -19.85 -11.57
N THR A 22 -7.17 -19.69 -10.80
CA THR A 22 -7.89 -20.86 -10.27
C THR A 22 -9.41 -20.75 -10.42
N ARG A 23 -9.92 -21.29 -11.52
CA ARG A 23 -11.22 -21.95 -11.54
C ARG A 23 -10.98 -23.40 -11.16
N ARG A 24 -11.32 -23.78 -9.92
CA ARG A 24 -11.81 -25.13 -9.55
C ARG A 24 -12.38 -25.07 -8.13
N ASP A 25 -13.60 -25.57 -8.05
CA ASP A 25 -14.43 -25.70 -6.87
C ASP A 25 -13.83 -26.70 -5.90
N GLU A 26 -13.51 -26.26 -4.64
CA GLU A 26 -13.51 -27.11 -3.46
C GLU A 26 -13.73 -26.25 -2.20
N PRO A 27 -14.58 -26.69 -1.27
CA PRO A 27 -14.89 -25.93 -0.05
C PRO A 27 -13.77 -26.10 0.97
N ALA A 28 -13.17 -25.00 1.43
CA ALA A 28 -12.25 -25.01 2.56
C ALA A 28 -13.02 -24.90 3.87
N ASP A 29 -12.83 -25.89 4.73
CA ASP A 29 -13.30 -25.97 6.09
C ASP A 29 -12.56 -24.94 6.97
N PHE A 30 -13.30 -24.00 7.57
CA PHE A 30 -12.77 -22.99 8.48
C PHE A 30 -13.36 -23.16 9.86
N THR A 31 -12.76 -24.08 10.65
CA THR A 31 -12.96 -24.09 12.10
C THR A 31 -11.69 -23.68 12.82
N GLY A 32 -11.73 -22.47 13.42
CA GLY A 32 -10.91 -22.06 14.56
C GLY A 32 -9.56 -21.47 14.23
N PHE A 33 -9.47 -20.13 14.27
CA PHE A 33 -8.51 -19.36 15.04
C PHE A 33 -8.74 -17.86 14.78
N THR A 34 -9.27 -17.16 15.76
CA THR A 34 -9.30 -15.69 15.78
C THR A 34 -7.94 -15.18 16.22
N ASP A 35 -7.05 -14.95 15.26
CA ASP A 35 -5.82 -14.21 15.51
C ASP A 35 -6.07 -12.72 15.19
N TYR A 36 -6.16 -11.90 16.22
CA TYR A 36 -6.47 -10.46 16.18
C TYR A 36 -5.30 -9.58 15.69
N THR A 37 -4.23 -10.15 15.14
CA THR A 37 -2.99 -9.42 14.80
C THR A 37 -2.73 -9.23 13.32
N LYS A 38 -3.62 -9.67 12.40
CA LYS A 38 -3.47 -9.39 10.97
C LYS A 38 -4.16 -8.07 10.61
N GLU A 39 -3.40 -7.00 10.43
CA GLU A 39 -3.92 -5.83 9.74
C GLU A 39 -4.40 -6.22 8.34
N ILE A 40 -5.71 -6.18 8.16
CA ILE A 40 -6.34 -6.45 6.87
C ILE A 40 -6.12 -5.22 6.00
N MET A 41 -5.26 -5.34 4.97
CA MET A 41 -5.15 -4.30 3.96
C MET A 41 -6.48 -4.19 3.22
N ILE A 42 -7.20 -3.08 3.45
CA ILE A 42 -8.45 -2.80 2.75
C ILE A 42 -8.15 -1.78 1.65
N ILE A 43 -8.64 -2.05 0.44
CA ILE A 43 -8.49 -1.15 -0.70
C ILE A 43 -9.82 -0.50 -1.00
N TRP A 44 -9.77 0.83 -1.15
CA TRP A 44 -10.87 1.61 -1.67
C TRP A 44 -10.50 2.22 -3.01
N ASN A 45 -11.13 1.72 -4.07
CA ASN A 45 -11.05 2.29 -5.40
C ASN A 45 -12.37 2.98 -5.72
N PRO A 46 -12.51 4.30 -5.46
CA PRO A 46 -13.75 5.02 -5.74
C PRO A 46 -14.02 5.10 -7.24
N TRP A 47 -13.00 5.06 -8.06
CA TRP A 47 -13.06 4.90 -9.51
C TRP A 47 -12.02 3.89 -9.97
N HIS A 48 -12.12 3.46 -11.21
CA HIS A 48 -11.20 2.56 -11.88
C HIS A 48 -10.74 3.20 -13.18
N GLY A 49 -9.54 2.85 -13.63
CA GLY A 49 -8.92 3.40 -14.83
C GLY A 49 -7.92 4.52 -14.53
N CYS A 50 -6.97 4.70 -15.42
CA CYS A 50 -5.89 5.67 -15.26
C CYS A 50 -5.16 5.91 -16.59
N HIS A 51 -4.49 7.07 -16.72
CA HIS A 51 -3.59 7.37 -17.83
C HIS A 51 -2.14 7.31 -17.40
N LYS A 52 -1.27 6.87 -18.32
CA LYS A 52 0.17 6.82 -18.08
C LYS A 52 0.76 8.22 -18.04
N VAL A 53 1.59 8.52 -17.02
CA VAL A 53 2.21 9.85 -16.81
C VAL A 53 3.71 9.80 -16.65
N SER A 54 4.30 8.62 -16.48
CA SER A 54 5.74 8.47 -16.34
C SER A 54 6.20 7.12 -16.90
N GLU A 55 7.49 6.94 -17.00
CA GLU A 55 8.10 5.66 -17.36
C GLU A 55 7.73 4.53 -16.39
N GLY A 56 7.44 4.85 -15.12
CA GLY A 56 6.93 3.90 -14.15
C GLY A 56 5.54 3.34 -14.49
N CYS A 57 4.83 3.96 -15.45
CA CYS A 57 3.56 3.45 -15.95
C CYS A 57 3.69 2.55 -17.18
N ALA A 58 4.92 2.35 -17.73
CA ALA A 58 5.11 1.60 -18.97
C ALA A 58 4.56 0.18 -18.88
N HIS A 59 4.88 -0.54 -17.78
CA HIS A 59 4.45 -1.91 -17.51
C HIS A 59 3.52 -1.95 -16.29
N CYS A 60 2.59 -0.98 -16.19
CA CYS A 60 1.66 -0.91 -15.08
C CYS A 60 0.81 -2.20 -14.99
N TYR A 61 0.79 -2.80 -13.81
CA TYR A 61 0.05 -4.03 -13.54
C TYR A 61 -1.46 -3.91 -13.84
N MET A 62 -2.03 -2.71 -13.72
CA MET A 62 -3.44 -2.49 -14.04
C MET A 62 -3.72 -2.69 -15.52
N TYR A 63 -2.90 -2.10 -16.40
CA TYR A 63 -3.02 -2.32 -17.84
C TYR A 63 -2.88 -3.80 -18.22
N PHE A 64 -1.94 -4.51 -17.56
CA PHE A 64 -1.78 -5.96 -17.75
C PHE A 64 -3.02 -6.73 -17.30
N LEU A 65 -3.55 -6.44 -16.12
CA LEU A 65 -4.71 -7.16 -15.58
C LEU A 65 -6.00 -6.87 -16.36
N ASP A 66 -6.22 -5.62 -16.73
CA ASP A 66 -7.40 -5.20 -17.49
C ASP A 66 -7.38 -5.76 -18.91
N SER A 67 -6.24 -5.76 -19.59
CA SER A 67 -6.12 -6.35 -20.93
C SER A 67 -6.51 -7.83 -20.94
N ARG A 68 -6.19 -8.58 -19.86
CA ARG A 68 -6.60 -9.99 -19.72
C ARG A 68 -8.10 -10.19 -19.47
N ARG A 69 -8.79 -9.12 -19.05
CA ARG A 69 -10.25 -9.09 -18.82
C ARG A 69 -11.00 -8.46 -19.98
N GLY A 70 -10.32 -8.01 -21.02
CA GLY A 70 -10.91 -7.27 -22.13
C GLY A 70 -11.38 -5.85 -21.74
N LEU A 71 -10.79 -5.26 -20.68
CA LEU A 71 -11.11 -3.92 -20.23
C LEU A 71 -10.09 -2.93 -20.76
N ASP A 72 -10.55 -1.71 -21.03
CA ASP A 72 -9.70 -0.56 -21.36
C ASP A 72 -9.38 0.24 -20.09
N THR A 73 -8.14 0.12 -19.61
CA THR A 73 -7.68 0.84 -18.42
C THR A 73 -7.69 2.36 -18.60
N SER A 74 -7.65 2.87 -19.83
CA SER A 74 -7.71 4.31 -20.08
C SER A 74 -9.11 4.89 -19.90
N HIS A 75 -10.15 4.05 -19.86
CA HIS A 75 -11.51 4.45 -19.55
C HIS A 75 -11.69 4.59 -18.04
N VAL A 76 -11.73 5.83 -17.55
CA VAL A 76 -11.93 6.11 -16.13
C VAL A 76 -13.43 6.18 -15.81
N PHE A 77 -13.86 5.38 -14.83
CA PHE A 77 -15.28 5.34 -14.42
C PHE A 77 -15.43 5.14 -12.91
N ARG A 78 -16.54 5.65 -12.39
CA ARG A 78 -16.92 5.48 -10.97
C ARG A 78 -17.30 4.03 -10.69
N THR A 79 -16.72 3.44 -9.62
CA THR A 79 -17.00 2.05 -9.26
C THR A 79 -18.25 1.90 -8.40
N GLU A 80 -18.82 0.70 -8.35
CA GLU A 80 -19.89 0.33 -7.42
C GLU A 80 -19.44 0.47 -5.94
N ASN A 81 -18.14 0.34 -5.67
CA ASN A 81 -17.55 0.46 -4.34
C ASN A 81 -17.27 1.91 -3.91
N PHE A 82 -17.69 2.90 -4.71
CA PHE A 82 -17.46 4.32 -4.43
C PHE A 82 -17.85 4.72 -3.00
N ARG A 83 -18.98 4.23 -2.52
CA ARG A 83 -19.51 4.53 -1.18
C ARG A 83 -19.13 3.48 -0.12
N MET A 84 -18.21 2.57 -0.41
CA MET A 84 -17.83 1.48 0.49
C MET A 84 -17.47 1.95 1.91
N PRO A 85 -16.67 3.03 2.11
CA PRO A 85 -16.29 3.45 3.46
C PRO A 85 -17.48 3.86 4.34
N VAL A 86 -18.57 4.37 3.73
CA VAL A 86 -19.75 4.86 4.45
C VAL A 86 -20.96 3.93 4.35
N GLN A 87 -20.77 2.73 3.82
CA GLN A 87 -21.85 1.74 3.78
C GLN A 87 -22.23 1.29 5.21
N ARG A 88 -23.56 1.23 5.44
CA ARG A 88 -24.11 0.80 6.73
C ARG A 88 -24.79 -0.56 6.61
N GLY A 89 -24.78 -1.30 7.70
CA GLY A 89 -25.55 -2.51 7.89
C GLY A 89 -27.04 -2.20 8.19
N ARG A 90 -27.84 -3.25 8.36
CA ARG A 90 -29.25 -3.12 8.77
C ARG A 90 -29.41 -2.54 10.17
N ASP A 91 -28.39 -2.69 11.01
CA ASP A 91 -28.27 -2.15 12.37
C ASP A 91 -27.87 -0.67 12.40
N GLY A 92 -27.70 -0.03 11.24
CA GLY A 92 -27.28 1.36 11.11
C GLY A 92 -25.78 1.61 11.31
N ARG A 93 -24.99 0.60 11.73
CA ARG A 93 -23.55 0.72 11.93
C ARG A 93 -22.80 0.70 10.59
N PHE A 94 -21.65 1.33 10.54
CA PHE A 94 -20.78 1.21 9.38
C PHE A 94 -20.32 -0.24 9.22
N LYS A 95 -20.28 -0.72 7.95
CA LYS A 95 -19.79 -2.08 7.66
C LYS A 95 -18.29 -2.19 7.86
N LEU A 96 -17.54 -1.10 7.62
CA LEU A 96 -16.12 -1.02 7.91
C LEU A 96 -15.92 -0.59 9.38
N PRO A 97 -15.21 -1.39 10.17
CA PRO A 97 -14.87 -1.04 11.56
C PRO A 97 -14.04 0.23 11.65
N SER A 98 -14.12 0.92 12.80
CA SER A 98 -13.24 2.01 13.15
C SER A 98 -11.80 1.52 13.37
N GLY A 99 -10.81 2.38 13.19
CA GLY A 99 -9.39 2.07 13.37
C GLY A 99 -8.73 1.41 12.17
N MET A 100 -9.46 1.19 11.07
CA MET A 100 -8.91 0.56 9.87
C MET A 100 -8.07 1.53 9.02
N THR A 101 -7.09 0.99 8.31
CA THR A 101 -6.34 1.70 7.27
C THR A 101 -6.84 1.29 5.89
N LEU A 102 -7.20 2.28 5.06
CA LEU A 102 -7.60 2.08 3.67
C LEU A 102 -6.54 2.61 2.71
N TYR A 103 -6.12 1.75 1.79
CA TYR A 103 -5.31 2.15 0.64
C TYR A 103 -6.23 2.63 -0.48
N VAL A 104 -6.02 3.85 -0.95
CA VAL A 104 -6.92 4.52 -1.87
C VAL A 104 -6.31 4.58 -3.26
N GLY A 105 -7.07 4.11 -4.26
CA GLY A 105 -6.72 4.30 -5.65
C GLY A 105 -5.65 3.35 -6.18
N LEU A 106 -5.59 2.08 -5.74
CA LEU A 106 -4.62 1.13 -6.28
C LEU A 106 -4.94 0.68 -7.71
N SER A 107 -6.20 0.79 -8.17
CA SER A 107 -6.58 0.54 -9.57
C SER A 107 -6.82 1.82 -10.37
N THR A 108 -6.27 2.93 -9.88
CA THR A 108 -6.44 4.26 -10.47
C THR A 108 -5.40 5.21 -9.88
N ASP A 109 -5.54 6.50 -10.16
CA ASP A 109 -4.90 7.59 -9.41
C ASP A 109 -6.00 8.48 -8.83
N PHE A 110 -5.93 8.80 -7.53
CA PHE A 110 -6.95 9.63 -6.88
C PHE A 110 -7.05 11.02 -7.49
N PHE A 111 -6.00 11.49 -8.13
CA PHE A 111 -5.90 12.82 -8.74
C PHE A 111 -5.99 12.78 -10.28
N VAL A 112 -6.50 11.70 -10.87
CA VAL A 112 -6.75 11.64 -12.31
C VAL A 112 -7.84 12.66 -12.71
N GLU A 113 -7.70 13.25 -13.88
CA GLU A 113 -8.49 14.38 -14.34
C GLU A 113 -10.00 14.04 -14.46
N GLU A 114 -10.30 12.87 -15.01
CA GLU A 114 -11.68 12.42 -15.24
C GLU A 114 -12.45 12.21 -13.94
N ALA A 115 -11.75 12.07 -12.81
CA ALA A 115 -12.39 11.94 -11.49
C ALA A 115 -12.80 13.28 -10.86
N ASP A 116 -12.49 14.43 -11.47
CA ASP A 116 -12.82 15.75 -10.93
C ASP A 116 -14.31 15.89 -10.56
N PRO A 117 -15.27 15.43 -11.36
CA PRO A 117 -16.69 15.54 -11.00
C PRO A 117 -17.09 14.73 -9.75
N TRP A 118 -16.29 13.73 -9.36
CA TRP A 118 -16.61 12.83 -8.25
C TRP A 118 -15.75 13.08 -7.01
N ARG A 119 -14.64 13.81 -7.15
CA ARG A 119 -13.62 13.96 -6.09
C ARG A 119 -14.17 14.66 -4.85
N ASP A 120 -15.01 15.66 -5.00
CA ASP A 120 -15.63 16.33 -3.85
C ASP A 120 -16.53 15.38 -3.03
N GLU A 121 -17.22 14.45 -3.68
CA GLU A 121 -17.98 13.42 -2.96
C GLU A 121 -17.04 12.44 -2.25
N ALA A 122 -15.92 12.07 -2.87
CA ALA A 122 -14.91 11.22 -2.23
C ALA A 122 -14.29 11.90 -1.00
N TRP A 123 -13.99 13.19 -1.07
CA TRP A 123 -13.53 13.96 0.10
C TRP A 123 -14.58 14.04 1.20
N ARG A 124 -15.86 14.18 0.86
CA ARG A 124 -16.96 14.12 1.84
C ARG A 124 -17.02 12.76 2.54
N ILE A 125 -16.82 11.67 1.79
CA ILE A 125 -16.74 10.31 2.37
C ILE A 125 -15.57 10.18 3.35
N ILE A 126 -14.41 10.68 3.01
CA ILE A 126 -13.22 10.69 3.89
C ILE A 126 -13.51 11.44 5.19
N ARG A 127 -14.13 12.64 5.10
CA ARG A 127 -14.52 13.43 6.29
C ARG A 127 -15.57 12.75 7.18
N GLN A 128 -16.49 11.97 6.57
CA GLN A 128 -17.49 11.22 7.33
C GLN A 128 -16.90 10.03 8.10
N ARG A 129 -15.67 9.66 7.83
CA ARG A 129 -14.96 8.56 8.46
C ARG A 129 -13.63 9.02 9.08
N PRO A 130 -13.69 9.94 10.08
CA PRO A 130 -12.50 10.40 10.80
C PRO A 130 -11.88 9.29 11.66
N ASP A 131 -12.56 8.17 11.79
CA ASP A 131 -12.18 6.92 12.47
C ASP A 131 -11.42 5.92 11.58
N ILE A 132 -11.23 6.25 10.30
CA ILE A 132 -10.49 5.43 9.32
C ILE A 132 -9.30 6.24 8.81
N PHE A 133 -8.14 5.60 8.67
CA PHE A 133 -6.96 6.20 8.07
C PHE A 133 -6.89 5.91 6.57
N PHE A 134 -6.83 6.97 5.76
CA PHE A 134 -6.81 6.87 4.29
C PHE A 134 -5.39 7.16 3.77
N ARG A 135 -4.81 6.23 3.04
CA ARG A 135 -3.51 6.36 2.39
C ARG A 135 -3.71 6.62 0.90
N LEU A 136 -3.50 7.85 0.48
CA LEU A 136 -3.62 8.27 -0.92
C LEU A 136 -2.27 8.22 -1.59
N LEU A 137 -2.16 7.45 -2.67
CA LEU A 137 -0.95 7.34 -3.47
C LEU A 137 -1.19 7.93 -4.86
N THR A 138 -0.27 8.77 -5.34
CA THR A 138 -0.41 9.42 -6.65
C THR A 138 0.92 9.57 -7.41
N LYS A 139 0.78 9.62 -8.73
CA LYS A 139 1.83 10.09 -9.64
C LYS A 139 1.59 11.52 -10.14
N ARG A 140 0.55 12.19 -9.62
CA ARG A 140 0.09 13.52 -10.05
C ARG A 140 0.09 14.55 -8.91
N PRO A 141 1.20 14.74 -8.16
CA PRO A 141 1.21 15.70 -7.04
C PRO A 141 1.03 17.15 -7.52
N GLN A 142 1.33 17.46 -8.78
CA GLN A 142 1.09 18.78 -9.37
C GLN A 142 -0.38 19.20 -9.31
N ARG A 143 -1.30 18.24 -9.17
CA ARG A 143 -2.74 18.49 -9.03
C ARG A 143 -3.21 18.71 -7.59
N PHE A 144 -2.34 18.64 -6.60
CA PHE A 144 -2.75 18.84 -5.20
C PHE A 144 -3.43 20.18 -4.98
N ALA A 145 -2.88 21.27 -5.54
CA ALA A 145 -3.43 22.62 -5.36
C ALA A 145 -4.90 22.74 -5.87
N GLU A 146 -5.25 22.01 -6.91
CA GLU A 146 -6.58 22.05 -7.52
C GLU A 146 -7.55 21.04 -6.91
N CYS A 147 -7.02 19.92 -6.42
CA CYS A 147 -7.82 18.74 -6.08
C CYS A 147 -7.99 18.51 -4.58
N LEU A 148 -7.18 19.17 -3.74
CA LEU A 148 -7.39 19.13 -2.29
C LEU A 148 -8.64 19.94 -1.93
N PRO A 149 -9.44 19.52 -0.94
CA PRO A 149 -10.67 20.22 -0.60
C PRO A 149 -10.40 21.60 0.00
N LYS A 150 -11.34 22.53 -0.14
CA LYS A 150 -11.19 23.92 0.34
C LYS A 150 -10.92 24.04 1.84
N ASP A 151 -11.39 23.07 2.61
CA ASP A 151 -11.23 22.96 4.05
C ASP A 151 -10.02 22.06 4.45
N TRP A 152 -9.10 21.82 3.51
CA TRP A 152 -7.91 20.98 3.76
C TRP A 152 -7.01 21.51 4.89
N GLY A 153 -6.81 22.85 4.98
CA GLY A 153 -5.95 23.49 5.98
C GLY A 153 -4.54 22.91 6.00
N ASP A 154 -4.08 22.47 7.16
CA ASP A 154 -2.78 21.82 7.35
C ASP A 154 -2.81 20.31 7.07
N GLY A 155 -3.92 19.81 6.57
CA GLY A 155 -4.18 18.40 6.28
C GLY A 155 -5.11 17.74 7.31
N TYR A 156 -5.80 16.70 6.85
CA TYR A 156 -6.67 15.90 7.72
C TYR A 156 -5.85 14.92 8.57
N ASP A 157 -6.24 14.75 9.85
CA ASP A 157 -5.60 13.81 10.78
C ASP A 157 -5.65 12.34 10.32
N ASN A 158 -6.62 12.04 9.47
CA ASN A 158 -6.89 10.69 8.99
C ASN A 158 -6.46 10.46 7.53
N VAL A 159 -5.62 11.33 6.96
CA VAL A 159 -5.15 11.21 5.57
C VAL A 159 -3.64 11.31 5.48
N MET A 160 -3.02 10.32 4.85
CA MET A 160 -1.64 10.36 4.40
C MET A 160 -1.60 10.66 2.90
N LEU A 161 -0.87 11.70 2.51
CA LEU A 161 -0.52 11.93 1.12
C LEU A 161 0.81 11.22 0.81
N SER A 162 0.81 10.44 -0.26
CA SER A 162 2.01 9.75 -0.74
C SER A 162 2.16 9.91 -2.25
N VAL A 163 3.42 10.00 -2.68
CA VAL A 163 3.77 10.04 -4.11
C VAL A 163 4.63 8.84 -4.48
N THR A 164 4.59 8.43 -5.74
CA THR A 164 5.53 7.41 -6.23
C THR A 164 6.82 8.04 -6.72
N THR A 165 7.95 7.37 -6.49
CA THR A 165 9.30 7.82 -6.85
C THR A 165 10.04 6.68 -7.53
N GLU A 166 9.69 6.39 -8.76
CA GLU A 166 10.17 5.21 -9.48
C GLU A 166 11.69 5.23 -9.75
N ASN A 167 12.28 6.43 -9.79
CA ASN A 167 13.69 6.73 -9.98
C ASN A 167 14.01 8.15 -9.47
N GLN A 168 15.28 8.59 -9.59
CA GLN A 168 15.71 9.91 -9.12
C GLN A 168 14.95 11.06 -9.79
N THR A 169 14.75 11.00 -11.10
CA THR A 169 14.03 12.08 -11.84
C THR A 169 12.63 12.28 -11.26
N ARG A 170 11.91 11.20 -10.97
CA ARG A 170 10.56 11.29 -10.38
C ARG A 170 10.59 11.66 -8.91
N ALA A 171 11.62 11.29 -8.18
CA ALA A 171 11.82 11.75 -6.80
C ALA A 171 12.02 13.28 -6.78
N ASP A 172 12.91 13.81 -7.63
CA ASP A 172 13.22 15.24 -7.68
C ASP A 172 12.04 16.08 -8.19
N GLU A 173 11.20 15.52 -9.05
CA GLU A 173 9.97 16.16 -9.53
C GLU A 173 8.90 16.21 -8.43
N ARG A 174 8.64 15.10 -7.73
CA ARG A 174 7.43 14.91 -6.94
C ARG A 174 7.59 15.17 -5.46
N LEU A 175 8.74 14.81 -4.87
CA LEU A 175 8.96 14.99 -3.43
C LEU A 175 8.97 16.46 -3.02
N PRO A 176 9.57 17.41 -3.77
CA PRO A 176 9.46 18.83 -3.42
C PRO A 176 8.01 19.34 -3.41
N ILE A 177 7.15 18.85 -4.29
CA ILE A 177 5.72 19.22 -4.31
C ILE A 177 5.03 18.66 -3.07
N LEU A 178 5.24 17.37 -2.76
CA LEU A 178 4.68 16.74 -1.57
C LEU A 178 5.09 17.47 -0.28
N LEU A 179 6.37 17.82 -0.16
CA LEU A 179 6.91 18.47 1.04
C LEU A 179 6.38 19.89 1.22
N ARG A 180 6.12 20.62 0.13
CA ARG A 180 5.51 21.97 0.20
C ARG A 180 4.00 21.95 0.39
N THR A 181 3.33 20.82 0.08
CA THR A 181 1.90 20.69 0.31
C THR A 181 1.61 20.52 1.80
N PRO A 182 0.74 21.32 2.39
CA PRO A 182 0.32 21.10 3.78
C PRO A 182 -0.28 19.72 3.94
N ALA A 183 0.22 18.93 4.87
CA ALA A 183 -0.33 17.62 5.21
C ALA A 183 0.18 17.20 6.59
N LYS A 184 -0.62 16.47 7.35
CA LYS A 184 -0.19 15.94 8.64
C LYS A 184 0.64 14.69 8.51
N HIS A 185 0.33 13.87 7.50
CA HIS A 185 1.02 12.61 7.23
C HIS A 185 1.51 12.56 5.79
N ARG A 186 2.78 12.22 5.59
CA ARG A 186 3.42 12.11 4.28
C ARG A 186 4.24 10.84 4.18
N GLY A 187 4.19 10.21 3.01
CA GLY A 187 5.04 9.08 2.65
C GLY A 187 5.42 9.12 1.18
N PHE A 188 6.26 8.22 0.75
CA PHE A 188 6.43 7.96 -0.67
C PHE A 188 6.63 6.47 -0.96
N MET A 189 6.42 6.10 -2.22
CA MET A 189 6.54 4.72 -2.66
C MET A 189 7.50 4.63 -3.85
N ALA A 190 8.64 3.98 -3.66
CA ALA A 190 9.55 3.59 -4.72
C ALA A 190 9.06 2.27 -5.35
N ALA A 191 7.95 2.34 -6.11
CA ALA A 191 7.35 1.20 -6.81
C ALA A 191 6.55 1.66 -8.05
N PRO A 192 6.88 1.12 -9.24
CA PRO A 192 7.98 0.19 -9.49
C PRO A 192 9.35 0.85 -9.30
N TYR A 193 10.28 0.19 -8.61
CA TYR A 193 11.62 0.73 -8.38
C TYR A 193 12.52 0.37 -9.56
N ILE A 194 12.66 1.28 -10.50
CA ILE A 194 13.30 1.08 -11.81
C ILE A 194 14.59 1.88 -12.02
N GLY A 195 15.03 2.57 -10.99
CA GLY A 195 16.28 3.30 -10.92
C GLY A 195 16.60 3.73 -9.50
N PRO A 196 17.87 3.95 -9.15
CA PRO A 196 18.25 4.35 -7.80
C PRO A 196 17.65 5.71 -7.44
N VAL A 197 17.37 5.90 -6.14
CA VAL A 197 16.90 7.16 -5.56
C VAL A 197 17.78 7.51 -4.37
N ASP A 198 18.45 8.66 -4.46
CA ASP A 198 19.02 9.33 -3.29
C ASP A 198 17.96 10.24 -2.69
N ALA A 199 17.37 9.77 -1.59
CA ALA A 199 16.30 10.48 -0.89
C ALA A 199 16.79 11.31 0.30
N ALA A 200 18.09 11.32 0.60
CA ALA A 200 18.65 11.90 1.82
C ALA A 200 18.19 13.34 2.07
N GLN A 201 18.21 14.20 1.03
CA GLN A 201 17.77 15.61 1.16
C GLN A 201 16.28 15.76 1.49
N TYR A 202 15.44 14.78 1.17
CA TYR A 202 14.01 14.80 1.45
C TYR A 202 13.71 14.20 2.83
N LEU A 203 14.42 13.13 3.20
CA LEU A 203 14.25 12.45 4.49
C LEU A 203 14.72 13.31 5.67
N GLN A 204 15.79 14.09 5.48
CA GLN A 204 16.30 15.01 6.53
C GLN A 204 15.32 16.11 6.94
N THR A 205 14.25 16.35 6.16
CA THR A 205 13.20 17.32 6.52
C THR A 205 12.34 16.86 7.69
N GLU A 206 12.42 15.59 8.06
CA GLU A 206 11.60 14.93 9.07
C GLU A 206 10.09 14.95 8.80
N LEU A 207 9.69 15.36 7.58
CA LEU A 207 8.28 15.41 7.17
C LEU A 207 7.78 14.09 6.57
N ILE A 208 8.69 13.21 6.14
CA ILE A 208 8.36 11.88 5.62
C ILE A 208 8.33 10.88 6.78
N GLU A 209 7.25 10.12 6.88
CA GLU A 209 7.03 9.13 7.94
C GLU A 209 7.38 7.71 7.49
N GLU A 210 7.18 7.45 6.19
CA GLU A 210 7.22 6.11 5.66
C GLU A 210 7.66 6.08 4.20
N VAL A 211 8.46 5.08 3.88
CA VAL A 211 8.89 4.75 2.52
C VAL A 211 8.57 3.30 2.23
N LEU A 212 7.75 3.06 1.20
CA LEU A 212 7.50 1.72 0.67
C LEU A 212 8.35 1.51 -0.57
N CYS A 213 8.89 0.30 -0.75
CA CYS A 213 9.71 -0.04 -1.91
C CYS A 213 9.27 -1.36 -2.53
N GLY A 214 9.23 -1.44 -3.86
CA GLY A 214 8.87 -2.67 -4.57
C GLY A 214 9.26 -2.66 -6.04
N GLY A 215 9.64 -3.83 -6.57
CA GLY A 215 9.98 -4.00 -7.98
C GLY A 215 8.75 -4.05 -8.89
N GLU A 216 9.00 -3.99 -10.20
CA GLU A 216 7.97 -4.10 -11.23
C GLU A 216 7.51 -5.53 -11.44
N ASN A 217 6.27 -5.73 -11.83
CA ASN A 217 5.66 -7.05 -11.96
C ASN A 217 5.19 -7.37 -13.38
N TYR A 218 5.04 -8.67 -13.63
CA TYR A 218 4.52 -9.28 -14.86
C TYR A 218 5.45 -9.16 -16.07
N ASP A 219 4.87 -9.31 -17.27
CA ASP A 219 5.61 -9.32 -18.53
C ASP A 219 6.23 -7.95 -18.82
N GLY A 220 7.49 -7.97 -19.24
CA GLY A 220 8.27 -6.76 -19.51
C GLY A 220 8.81 -6.07 -18.26
N ALA A 221 8.64 -6.66 -17.05
CA ALA A 221 9.15 -6.09 -15.80
C ALA A 221 10.65 -5.78 -15.90
N ARG A 222 11.01 -4.54 -15.56
CA ARG A 222 12.40 -4.07 -15.49
C ARG A 222 13.07 -4.54 -14.20
N PRO A 223 14.38 -4.70 -14.21
CA PRO A 223 15.10 -5.16 -13.02
C PRO A 223 14.97 -4.19 -11.84
N CYS A 224 14.68 -4.72 -10.66
CA CYS A 224 14.91 -4.05 -9.38
C CYS A 224 16.23 -4.56 -8.80
N HIS A 225 17.13 -3.67 -8.41
CA HIS A 225 18.45 -4.01 -7.90
C HIS A 225 18.48 -3.95 -6.38
N TYR A 226 19.03 -5.00 -5.77
CA TYR A 226 19.19 -5.09 -4.32
C TYR A 226 19.96 -3.90 -3.75
N GLU A 227 21.01 -3.47 -4.44
CA GLU A 227 21.89 -2.37 -4.02
C GLU A 227 21.11 -1.05 -3.93
N TRP A 228 20.15 -0.81 -4.84
CA TRP A 228 19.29 0.37 -4.79
C TRP A 228 18.35 0.33 -3.57
N VAL A 229 17.74 -0.84 -3.34
CA VAL A 229 16.84 -1.04 -2.19
C VAL A 229 17.60 -0.89 -0.89
N LYS A 230 18.82 -1.45 -0.81
CA LYS A 230 19.70 -1.35 0.35
C LYS A 230 20.08 0.10 0.64
N LEU A 231 20.50 0.85 -0.38
CA LEU A 231 20.85 2.27 -0.24
C LEU A 231 19.67 3.09 0.31
N LEU A 232 18.47 2.91 -0.26
CA LEU A 232 17.27 3.62 0.20
C LEU A 232 16.90 3.23 1.63
N SER A 233 17.01 1.95 1.99
CA SER A 233 16.80 1.45 3.37
C SER A 233 17.79 2.10 4.35
N GLU A 234 19.07 2.16 4.00
CA GLU A 234 20.13 2.77 4.83
C GLU A 234 19.87 4.28 5.04
N GLN A 235 19.43 4.99 4.02
CA GLN A 235 19.04 6.40 4.13
C GLN A 235 17.82 6.56 5.06
N CYS A 236 16.78 5.75 4.89
CA CYS A 236 15.63 5.76 5.78
C CYS A 236 16.04 5.49 7.23
N ARG A 237 16.92 4.51 7.46
CA ARG A 237 17.45 4.20 8.80
C ARG A 237 18.23 5.36 9.40
N LYS A 238 19.03 6.05 8.60
CA LYS A 238 19.80 7.23 9.05
C LYS A 238 18.90 8.35 9.56
N TYR A 239 17.74 8.54 8.93
CA TYR A 239 16.78 9.61 9.27
C TYR A 239 15.58 9.12 10.09
N ASP A 240 15.65 7.90 10.60
CA ASP A 240 14.62 7.30 11.47
C ASP A 240 13.22 7.29 10.81
N VAL A 241 13.17 7.00 9.49
CA VAL A 241 11.94 6.89 8.69
C VAL A 241 11.62 5.43 8.48
N THR A 242 10.39 5.01 8.72
CA THR A 242 9.93 3.63 8.47
C THR A 242 10.16 3.25 7.01
N PHE A 243 10.79 2.08 6.80
CA PHE A 243 11.04 1.53 5.47
C PHE A 243 10.48 0.12 5.36
N ASP A 244 9.67 -0.13 4.33
CA ASP A 244 9.18 -1.47 4.04
C ASP A 244 9.45 -1.87 2.59
N PHE A 245 10.26 -2.93 2.42
CA PHE A 245 10.51 -3.58 1.15
C PHE A 245 9.43 -4.63 0.93
N ILE A 246 8.37 -4.25 0.19
CA ILE A 246 7.15 -5.04 0.06
C ILE A 246 7.30 -6.24 -0.89
N GLU A 247 8.11 -6.09 -1.96
CA GLU A 247 8.30 -7.15 -2.96
C GLU A 247 9.52 -6.91 -3.85
N THR A 248 10.18 -7.98 -4.30
CA THR A 248 11.33 -7.91 -5.20
C THR A 248 10.96 -7.50 -6.63
N GLY A 249 9.70 -7.67 -7.03
CA GLY A 249 9.30 -7.65 -8.42
C GLY A 249 9.64 -8.95 -9.16
N THR A 250 9.18 -9.03 -10.43
CA THR A 250 9.38 -10.24 -11.26
C THR A 250 10.85 -10.44 -11.65
N VAL A 251 11.60 -9.36 -11.82
CA VAL A 251 13.04 -9.41 -12.17
C VAL A 251 13.82 -8.71 -11.06
N PHE A 252 14.68 -9.46 -10.38
CA PHE A 252 15.48 -8.95 -9.27
C PHE A 252 16.96 -9.24 -9.51
N VAL A 253 17.80 -8.23 -9.27
CA VAL A 253 19.25 -8.34 -9.44
C VAL A 253 19.93 -8.20 -8.08
N LYS A 254 20.82 -9.15 -7.74
CA LYS A 254 21.62 -9.13 -6.54
C LYS A 254 22.98 -9.80 -6.78
N ASP A 255 24.05 -9.16 -6.35
CA ASP A 255 25.44 -9.65 -6.51
C ASP A 255 25.77 -10.00 -7.97
N GLY A 256 25.33 -9.17 -8.91
CA GLY A 256 25.51 -9.36 -10.36
C GLY A 256 24.67 -10.50 -10.99
N LYS A 257 23.85 -11.18 -10.21
CA LYS A 257 22.98 -12.25 -10.68
C LYS A 257 21.54 -11.76 -10.84
N THR A 258 20.91 -12.16 -11.94
CA THR A 258 19.50 -11.87 -12.22
C THR A 258 18.62 -13.06 -11.83
N TYR A 259 17.61 -12.77 -11.03
CA TYR A 259 16.61 -13.73 -10.58
C TYR A 259 15.26 -13.39 -11.21
N ARG A 260 14.59 -14.38 -11.80
CA ARG A 260 13.23 -14.26 -12.28
C ARG A 260 12.28 -14.89 -11.27
N ILE A 261 11.46 -14.08 -10.62
CA ILE A 261 10.56 -14.47 -9.53
C ILE A 261 9.12 -14.12 -9.92
N PRO A 262 8.40 -15.00 -10.65
CA PRO A 262 7.06 -14.67 -11.15
C PRO A 262 5.98 -14.71 -10.07
N ASP A 263 6.19 -15.48 -9.00
CA ASP A 263 5.22 -15.66 -7.93
C ASP A 263 5.29 -14.54 -6.88
N LYS A 264 4.16 -13.87 -6.66
CA LYS A 264 4.04 -12.71 -5.76
C LYS A 264 4.35 -13.05 -4.29
N ARG A 265 3.93 -14.24 -3.84
CA ARG A 265 4.24 -14.68 -2.48
C ARG A 265 5.73 -14.84 -2.28
N THR A 266 6.40 -15.44 -3.26
CA THR A 266 7.86 -15.59 -3.25
C THR A 266 8.56 -14.23 -3.30
N GLN A 267 8.08 -13.27 -4.10
CA GLN A 267 8.62 -11.90 -4.15
C GLN A 267 8.56 -11.24 -2.77
N SER A 268 7.39 -11.24 -2.12
CA SER A 268 7.21 -10.66 -0.79
C SER A 268 8.05 -11.40 0.27
N LEU A 269 8.13 -12.72 0.18
CA LEU A 269 8.93 -13.52 1.11
C LEU A 269 10.44 -13.21 0.98
N GLN A 270 10.95 -13.06 -0.24
CA GLN A 270 12.36 -12.70 -0.46
C GLN A 270 12.65 -11.25 -0.01
N ALA A 271 11.71 -10.33 -0.23
CA ALA A 271 11.83 -8.97 0.28
C ALA A 271 11.88 -8.96 1.81
N PHE A 272 11.00 -9.69 2.49
CA PHE A 272 11.01 -9.85 3.94
C PHE A 272 12.33 -10.45 4.45
N ARG A 273 12.82 -11.53 3.82
CA ARG A 273 14.08 -12.19 4.19
C ARG A 273 15.32 -11.34 3.97
N SER A 274 15.23 -10.29 3.15
CA SER A 274 16.35 -9.37 2.96
C SER A 274 16.77 -8.68 4.27
N GLY A 275 15.85 -8.56 5.26
CA GLY A 275 16.07 -7.85 6.52
C GLY A 275 16.21 -6.33 6.34
N LEU A 276 15.84 -5.79 5.16
CA LEU A 276 15.97 -4.37 4.87
C LEU A 276 14.84 -3.53 5.45
N SER A 277 13.64 -4.12 5.62
CA SER A 277 12.51 -3.44 6.25
C SER A 277 12.77 -3.19 7.74
N PHE A 278 12.34 -2.04 8.24
CA PHE A 278 12.43 -1.72 9.68
C PHE A 278 11.42 -0.63 10.04
N GLN A 279 11.05 -0.59 11.32
CA GLN A 279 10.24 0.46 11.92
C GLN A 279 11.15 1.65 12.29
N GLY A 280 10.86 2.81 11.73
CA GLY A 280 11.45 4.09 12.13
C GLY A 280 10.70 4.74 13.28
N ARG A 281 10.82 6.08 13.39
CA ARG A 281 10.12 6.84 14.43
C ARG A 281 8.62 6.61 14.38
N LYS A 282 8.05 6.52 15.55
CA LYS A 282 6.62 6.33 15.73
C LYS A 282 5.87 7.64 15.57
N VAL A 283 5.05 7.75 14.52
CA VAL A 283 4.19 8.91 14.30
C VAL A 283 2.76 8.55 14.71
N PRO A 284 2.26 9.10 15.85
CA PRO A 284 0.92 8.78 16.33
C PRO A 284 -0.14 9.26 15.33
N ARG A 285 -1.04 8.35 14.94
CA ARG A 285 -2.22 8.67 14.14
C ARG A 285 -3.40 8.89 15.07
N ARG A 286 -3.93 10.11 15.07
CA ARG A 286 -5.09 10.45 15.90
C ARG A 286 -6.33 10.36 15.04
N LEU A 287 -7.12 9.33 15.29
CA LEU A 287 -8.44 9.17 14.68
C LEU A 287 -9.52 9.54 15.68
N ARG A 288 -10.66 9.99 15.19
CA ARG A 288 -11.80 10.38 16.01
C ARG A 288 -12.98 9.49 15.70
N MET A 289 -13.77 9.16 16.71
CA MET A 289 -15.02 8.46 16.47
C MET A 289 -15.96 9.35 15.64
N PRO A 290 -16.73 8.77 14.68
CA PRO A 290 -17.73 9.51 13.94
C PRO A 290 -18.75 10.18 14.88
N GLU A 291 -19.27 11.34 14.47
CA GLU A 291 -20.32 12.03 15.22
C GLU A 291 -21.51 11.10 15.57
N GLY A 292 -22.05 11.25 16.76
CA GLY A 292 -23.18 10.45 17.25
C GLY A 292 -22.79 9.22 18.08
N THR A 293 -21.52 9.03 18.42
CA THR A 293 -21.12 8.02 19.40
C THR A 293 -21.24 8.56 20.83
N LEU A 294 -21.71 7.70 21.74
CA LEU A 294 -21.88 8.05 23.17
C LEU A 294 -20.55 8.43 23.87
N PHE A 295 -19.44 7.98 23.33
CA PHE A 295 -18.10 8.19 23.85
C PHE A 295 -17.24 8.74 22.75
N GLY A 296 -17.33 10.06 22.50
CA GLY A 296 -16.51 10.78 21.51
C GLY A 296 -15.07 10.88 21.96
N THR A 297 -14.36 9.78 21.96
CA THR A 297 -12.92 9.73 22.28
C THR A 297 -12.10 9.63 21.00
N ASP A 298 -10.96 10.32 21.00
CA ASP A 298 -9.95 10.09 19.99
C ASP A 298 -9.47 8.64 20.11
N ILE A 299 -9.41 7.93 18.99
CA ILE A 299 -8.78 6.63 18.94
C ILE A 299 -7.38 6.79 18.36
N ILE A 300 -6.44 6.10 18.95
CA ILE A 300 -5.08 6.01 18.45
C ILE A 300 -5.01 4.73 17.63
N THR A 301 -4.79 4.87 16.32
CA THR A 301 -4.52 3.70 15.51
C THR A 301 -3.15 3.13 15.84
N PRO A 302 -2.99 1.84 15.69
CA PRO A 302 -1.66 1.25 15.63
C PRO A 302 -0.79 2.00 14.62
N GLU A 303 0.46 2.01 14.88
CA GLU A 303 1.47 2.61 14.00
C GLU A 303 1.42 2.01 12.59
N PRO A 304 2.09 2.62 11.60
CA PRO A 304 2.20 2.05 10.27
C PRO A 304 2.56 0.58 10.34
N PHE A 305 1.87 -0.23 9.53
CA PHE A 305 2.13 -1.66 9.48
C PHE A 305 3.61 -1.88 9.18
N PHE A 306 4.25 -2.57 10.09
CA PHE A 306 5.60 -3.05 9.92
C PHE A 306 5.61 -4.55 10.14
N ARG A 307 6.15 -5.30 9.18
CA ARG A 307 6.19 -6.74 9.25
C ARG A 307 7.27 -7.19 10.24
N GLU A 308 6.90 -7.38 11.49
CA GLU A 308 7.80 -7.89 12.53
C GLU A 308 7.94 -9.41 12.51
N HIS A 309 6.94 -10.10 11.95
CA HIS A 309 6.86 -11.55 11.99
C HIS A 309 6.68 -12.15 10.58
N CYS A 310 7.16 -13.36 10.40
CA CYS A 310 6.96 -14.10 9.16
C CYS A 310 5.49 -14.52 9.02
N ASP A 311 4.87 -14.23 7.87
CA ASP A 311 3.46 -14.58 7.58
C ASP A 311 3.19 -16.09 7.63
N THR A 312 4.25 -16.91 7.52
CA THR A 312 4.13 -18.38 7.49
C THR A 312 4.11 -18.99 8.88
N CYS A 313 4.91 -18.48 9.82
CA CYS A 313 5.07 -19.10 11.14
C CYS A 313 5.00 -18.12 12.31
N GLY A 314 4.80 -16.83 12.07
CA GLY A 314 4.77 -15.81 13.11
C GLY A 314 6.13 -15.49 13.75
N SER A 315 7.22 -16.07 13.25
CA SER A 315 8.56 -15.83 13.79
C SER A 315 9.07 -14.44 13.47
N ARG A 316 9.88 -13.86 14.35
CA ARG A 316 10.48 -12.53 14.16
C ARG A 316 11.38 -12.48 12.92
N MET A 317 11.65 -11.28 12.41
CA MET A 317 12.47 -11.03 11.21
C MET A 317 13.84 -11.72 11.21
N THR A 318 14.40 -12.01 12.37
CA THR A 318 15.70 -12.69 12.54
C THR A 318 15.58 -14.21 12.51
N CYS A 319 14.40 -14.76 12.30
CA CYS A 319 14.21 -16.21 12.25
C CYS A 319 14.90 -16.82 11.03
N ASN A 320 15.84 -17.72 11.28
CA ASN A 320 16.55 -18.48 10.27
C ASN A 320 15.96 -19.87 10.05
N GLY A 321 14.78 -20.14 10.61
CA GLY A 321 14.46 -21.50 10.81
C GLY A 321 13.01 -21.97 10.54
N CYS A 322 12.39 -21.83 9.36
CA CYS A 322 11.10 -22.44 9.08
C CYS A 322 11.10 -23.30 7.80
N SER A 323 10.75 -24.56 7.92
CA SER A 323 10.71 -25.53 6.81
C SER A 323 9.80 -25.07 5.64
N ASN A 324 8.76 -24.30 5.92
CA ASN A 324 7.84 -23.78 4.91
C ASN A 324 8.43 -22.64 4.08
N CYS A 325 9.47 -21.99 4.55
CA CYS A 325 10.14 -20.94 3.80
C CYS A 325 11.49 -21.39 3.22
N GLY A 326 11.92 -22.61 3.50
CA GLY A 326 13.18 -23.18 3.02
C GLY A 326 14.43 -22.52 3.63
N ALA A 327 14.28 -21.75 4.70
CA ALA A 327 15.40 -21.07 5.37
C ALA A 327 15.66 -21.60 6.79
N CYS A 328 14.92 -22.62 7.20
CA CYS A 328 15.06 -23.17 8.53
C CYS A 328 16.00 -24.36 8.50
N ASP A 329 17.10 -24.24 9.20
CA ASP A 329 17.90 -25.42 9.55
C ASP A 329 17.14 -26.20 10.62
N SER A 330 16.86 -27.46 10.34
CA SER A 330 16.06 -28.38 11.17
C SER A 330 16.76 -28.81 12.45
N THR A 331 17.90 -28.18 12.81
CA THR A 331 18.78 -28.62 13.88
C THR A 331 18.56 -27.96 15.24
N GLU A 332 17.68 -26.92 15.34
CA GLU A 332 17.38 -26.30 16.64
C GLU A 332 15.98 -26.63 17.20
N LYS A 333 15.50 -27.86 17.02
CA LYS A 333 14.35 -28.38 17.75
C LYS A 333 14.78 -29.44 18.77
N GLN A 334 15.74 -29.11 19.61
CA GLN A 334 16.04 -29.90 20.82
C GLN A 334 16.70 -28.97 21.85
N GLU A 335 15.83 -28.30 22.63
CA GLU A 335 16.05 -28.13 24.08
C GLU A 335 14.79 -27.48 24.70
#